data_a38aac13fb3fd790cb417dfdffa78fdf
#
_entry.id   a38aac13fb3fd790cb417dfdffa78fdf
#
_cell.length_a   1.000
_cell.length_b   1.000
_cell.length_c   1.000
_cell.angle_alpha   90.00
_cell.angle_beta   90.00
_cell.angle_gamma   90.00
#
_symmetry.space_group_name_H-M   'P 1'
#
loop_
_entity.id
_entity.type
_entity.pdbx_description
1 polymer ?
#
loop_
_entity_poly.entity_id
_entity_poly.type
_entity_poly.pdbx_seq_one_letter_code
_entity_poly.pdbx_strand_id
1 'polypeptide(L)'
;PVFVDSEKDTWNMDPVLLEEAIKDRLRKTGKLPKAIIPVHLYGMPAKMDEIMDIAGRYGIPVLEDAAEALGSELNGRKCGTFGELAALSFNGNKMITTSGGGALICRTSEEARQTKFYATQARDAAPHYQHTHIGYNYRMSNICAGIGRGQMYVLEEHIARRRAIHSLYVDLLKDVAGIMVMENPDLRFASNFWLTCILVDPNLAGKSREDIRLKLDVENIETRPLWKLMHLQPVFTDAPFYGNGTSERLFDIGLCLPSGPTLTDEDIRRVVDTIQSV
;
A
#
# COMPACT_ATOMS: atom_id res chain seq x y z
N PRO A 1 -6.67 8.17 15.75
CA PRO A 1 -5.86 8.44 14.57
C PRO A 1 -5.98 9.91 14.13
N VAL A 2 -5.00 10.39 13.38
CA VAL A 2 -5.04 11.67 12.66
C VAL A 2 -4.70 11.32 11.21
N PHE A 3 -5.55 11.68 10.27
CA PHE A 3 -5.35 11.36 8.87
C PHE A 3 -4.72 12.52 8.12
N VAL A 4 -3.81 12.18 7.21
CA VAL A 4 -3.12 13.10 6.32
C VAL A 4 -3.41 12.69 4.89
N ASP A 5 -3.76 13.66 4.05
CA ASP A 5 -4.12 13.45 2.66
C ASP A 5 -2.94 12.98 1.80
N SER A 6 -3.25 12.55 0.61
CA SER A 6 -2.30 12.11 -0.39
C SER A 6 -1.72 13.29 -1.19
N GLU A 7 -0.50 13.14 -1.68
CA GLU A 7 0.05 13.99 -2.72
C GLU A 7 -0.16 13.35 -4.12
N LYS A 8 -0.01 14.16 -5.16
CA LYS A 8 -0.45 13.83 -6.52
C LYS A 8 0.48 12.90 -7.31
N ASP A 9 1.76 12.78 -6.91
CA ASP A 9 2.76 12.08 -7.72
C ASP A 9 2.78 10.58 -7.39
N THR A 10 2.80 10.23 -6.10
CA THR A 10 2.80 8.82 -5.64
C THR A 10 1.47 8.35 -5.09
N TRP A 11 0.50 9.26 -4.86
CA TRP A 11 -0.80 9.05 -4.22
C TRP A 11 -0.71 8.60 -2.76
N ASN A 12 0.48 8.70 -2.18
CA ASN A 12 0.76 8.42 -0.78
C ASN A 12 0.74 9.68 0.08
N MET A 13 0.98 9.52 1.38
CA MET A 13 0.97 10.61 2.37
C MET A 13 1.74 11.84 1.88
N ASP A 14 1.09 12.99 1.92
CA ASP A 14 1.69 14.29 1.59
C ASP A 14 2.63 14.76 2.71
N PRO A 15 3.95 14.90 2.47
CA PRO A 15 4.89 15.33 3.49
C PRO A 15 4.61 16.76 4.02
N VAL A 16 4.09 17.66 3.17
CA VAL A 16 3.76 19.03 3.58
C VAL A 16 2.60 19.01 4.58
N LEU A 17 1.53 18.31 4.23
CA LEU A 17 0.37 18.15 5.12
C LEU A 17 0.71 17.36 6.39
N LEU A 18 1.66 16.41 6.31
CA LEU A 18 2.18 15.71 7.48
C LEU A 18 2.79 16.70 8.48
N GLU A 19 3.68 17.59 8.02
CA GLU A 19 4.32 18.56 8.89
C GLU A 19 3.31 19.56 9.45
N GLU A 20 2.34 20.01 8.65
CA GLU A 20 1.23 20.85 9.11
C GLU A 20 0.42 20.18 10.22
N ALA A 21 0.06 18.89 10.02
CA ALA A 21 -0.66 18.11 10.99
C ALA A 21 0.12 18.00 12.32
N ILE A 22 1.41 17.72 12.28
CA ILE A 22 2.27 17.64 13.48
C ILE A 22 2.26 18.96 14.23
N LYS A 23 2.51 20.09 13.53
CA LYS A 23 2.54 21.43 14.14
C LYS A 23 1.20 21.82 14.77
N ASP A 24 0.12 21.57 14.06
CA ASP A 24 -1.23 21.91 14.55
C ASP A 24 -1.64 21.03 15.73
N ARG A 25 -1.37 19.71 15.67
CA ARG A 25 -1.67 18.81 16.79
C ARG A 25 -0.86 19.17 18.04
N LEU A 26 0.44 19.46 17.88
CA LEU A 26 1.28 19.93 18.98
C LEU A 26 0.70 21.21 19.62
N ARG A 27 0.30 22.19 18.80
CA ARG A 27 -0.31 23.44 19.28
C ARG A 27 -1.63 23.20 20.03
N LYS A 28 -2.52 22.31 19.48
CA LYS A 28 -3.86 22.06 20.03
C LYS A 28 -3.85 21.16 21.27
N THR A 29 -2.93 20.21 21.33
CA THR A 29 -2.95 19.15 22.36
C THR A 29 -1.74 19.16 23.31
N GLY A 30 -0.70 19.93 22.99
CA GLY A 30 0.57 19.90 23.72
C GLY A 30 1.37 18.60 23.53
N LYS A 31 0.97 17.72 22.58
CA LYS A 31 1.58 16.41 22.40
C LYS A 31 1.93 16.16 20.93
N LEU A 32 3.09 15.56 20.71
CA LEU A 32 3.46 15.01 19.41
C LEU A 32 2.74 13.68 19.16
N PRO A 33 2.52 13.28 17.89
CA PRO A 33 2.10 11.94 17.54
C PRO A 33 3.07 10.89 18.09
N LYS A 34 2.55 9.72 18.47
CA LYS A 34 3.39 8.61 18.95
C LYS A 34 4.11 7.88 17.83
N ALA A 35 3.58 7.94 16.62
CA ALA A 35 4.17 7.35 15.41
C ALA A 35 3.59 8.02 14.17
N ILE A 36 4.36 7.97 13.08
CA ILE A 36 3.90 8.24 11.71
C ILE A 36 3.78 6.89 11.01
N ILE A 37 2.66 6.67 10.29
CA ILE A 37 2.40 5.42 9.57
C ILE A 37 2.19 5.76 8.08
N PRO A 38 3.25 5.89 7.28
CA PRO A 38 3.13 6.02 5.84
C PRO A 38 2.78 4.67 5.23
N VAL A 39 1.92 4.69 4.22
CA VAL A 39 1.55 3.51 3.41
C VAL A 39 2.27 3.61 2.07
N HIS A 40 2.72 2.49 1.54
CA HIS A 40 3.22 2.37 0.16
C HIS A 40 2.10 1.79 -0.71
N LEU A 41 1.13 2.65 -1.04
CA LEU A 41 -0.14 2.25 -1.65
C LEU A 41 0.06 1.68 -3.06
N TYR A 42 -0.63 0.58 -3.38
CA TYR A 42 -0.55 -0.13 -4.67
C TYR A 42 0.85 -0.61 -5.07
N GLY A 43 1.80 -0.58 -4.14
CA GLY A 43 3.19 -0.92 -4.38
C GLY A 43 4.07 0.29 -4.75
N MET A 44 3.49 1.49 -4.84
CA MET A 44 4.22 2.72 -5.08
C MET A 44 4.88 3.21 -3.78
N PRO A 45 6.21 3.42 -3.75
CA PRO A 45 6.86 3.97 -2.57
C PRO A 45 6.33 5.37 -2.21
N ALA A 46 6.06 5.63 -0.93
CA ALA A 46 5.84 6.98 -0.44
C ALA A 46 7.15 7.80 -0.53
N LYS A 47 7.05 9.13 -0.47
CA LYS A 47 8.21 10.05 -0.44
C LYS A 47 8.97 9.93 0.88
N MET A 48 9.57 8.76 1.11
CA MET A 48 10.17 8.40 2.40
C MET A 48 11.34 9.31 2.80
N ASP A 49 12.08 9.85 1.84
CA ASP A 49 13.18 10.79 2.15
C ASP A 49 12.65 12.03 2.89
N GLU A 50 11.54 12.60 2.41
CA GLU A 50 10.89 13.76 3.00
C GLU A 50 10.20 13.42 4.33
N ILE A 51 9.49 12.28 4.37
CA ILE A 51 8.80 11.80 5.57
C ILE A 51 9.80 11.52 6.70
N MET A 52 10.92 10.86 6.41
CA MET A 52 11.96 10.55 7.39
C MET A 52 12.69 11.81 7.89
N ASP A 53 12.91 12.80 7.04
CA ASP A 53 13.45 14.09 7.45
C ASP A 53 12.50 14.80 8.45
N ILE A 54 11.21 14.84 8.15
CA ILE A 54 10.20 15.39 9.07
C ILE A 54 10.18 14.59 10.38
N ALA A 55 10.10 13.27 10.31
CA ALA A 55 10.07 12.40 11.47
C ALA A 55 11.30 12.63 12.38
N GLY A 56 12.50 12.74 11.79
CA GLY A 56 13.75 13.02 12.48
C GLY A 56 13.76 14.37 13.18
N ARG A 57 13.26 15.43 12.53
CA ARG A 57 13.18 16.79 13.11
C ARG A 57 12.29 16.85 14.37
N TYR A 58 11.24 16.04 14.41
CA TYR A 58 10.31 16.01 15.54
C TYR A 58 10.56 14.83 16.50
N GLY A 59 11.49 13.93 16.22
CA GLY A 59 11.78 12.75 17.04
C GLY A 59 10.61 11.77 17.10
N ILE A 60 9.87 11.60 16.01
CA ILE A 60 8.69 10.73 15.92
C ILE A 60 9.07 9.44 15.18
N PRO A 61 8.84 8.25 15.79
CA PRO A 61 9.13 6.99 15.13
C PRO A 61 8.20 6.75 13.93
N VAL A 62 8.73 6.06 12.91
CA VAL A 62 8.00 5.71 11.69
C VAL A 62 7.76 4.21 11.63
N LEU A 63 6.52 3.82 11.40
CA LEU A 63 6.10 2.46 11.09
C LEU A 63 5.64 2.41 9.64
N GLU A 64 6.42 1.78 8.75
CA GLU A 64 6.00 1.65 7.34
C GLU A 64 4.89 0.60 7.19
N ASP A 65 3.80 0.97 6.54
CA ASP A 65 2.88 -0.02 5.98
C ASP A 65 3.36 -0.38 4.57
N ALA A 66 4.16 -1.43 4.48
CA ALA A 66 4.70 -1.98 3.24
C ALA A 66 3.95 -3.25 2.78
N ALA A 67 2.69 -3.41 3.23
CA ALA A 67 1.85 -4.56 2.92
C ALA A 67 1.65 -4.80 1.41
N GLU A 68 1.83 -3.78 0.58
CA GLU A 68 1.66 -3.82 -0.89
C GLU A 68 2.99 -3.63 -1.63
N ALA A 69 4.07 -3.27 -0.93
CA ALA A 69 5.32 -2.80 -1.53
C ALA A 69 6.51 -3.76 -1.36
N LEU A 70 6.26 -5.05 -1.15
CA LEU A 70 7.35 -6.03 -1.09
C LEU A 70 8.15 -6.02 -2.40
N GLY A 71 9.45 -5.65 -2.32
CA GLY A 71 10.35 -5.51 -3.45
C GLY A 71 10.37 -4.15 -4.13
N SER A 72 9.46 -3.21 -3.77
CA SER A 72 9.55 -1.82 -4.23
C SER A 72 10.71 -1.08 -3.59
N GLU A 73 11.22 -0.07 -4.28
CA GLU A 73 12.39 0.70 -3.85
C GLU A 73 12.21 2.21 -4.07
N LEU A 74 12.82 2.97 -3.17
CA LEU A 74 13.09 4.40 -3.37
C LEU A 74 14.60 4.64 -3.24
N ASN A 75 15.22 5.24 -4.25
CA ASN A 75 16.67 5.46 -4.32
C ASN A 75 17.50 4.16 -4.09
N GLY A 76 17.02 3.01 -4.63
CA GLY A 76 17.66 1.70 -4.45
C GLY A 76 17.52 1.09 -3.06
N ARG A 77 16.75 1.72 -2.16
CA ARG A 77 16.45 1.21 -0.83
C ARG A 77 15.07 0.60 -0.79
N LYS A 78 14.95 -0.64 -0.30
CA LYS A 78 13.69 -1.38 -0.24
C LYS A 78 12.68 -0.72 0.71
N CYS A 79 11.42 -0.61 0.28
CA CYS A 79 10.31 -0.28 1.17
C CYS A 79 10.23 -1.29 2.32
N GLY A 80 9.90 -0.81 3.50
CA GLY A 80 9.94 -1.59 4.73
C GLY A 80 11.30 -1.54 5.46
N THR A 81 12.25 -0.71 5.00
CA THR A 81 13.56 -0.57 5.66
C THR A 81 13.88 0.85 6.09
N PHE A 82 13.00 1.83 5.85
CA PHE A 82 13.21 3.24 6.21
C PHE A 82 12.85 3.54 7.67
N GLY A 83 11.71 3.03 8.13
CA GLY A 83 11.20 3.26 9.47
C GLY A 83 11.90 2.45 10.56
N GLU A 84 11.47 2.66 11.81
CA GLU A 84 11.86 1.82 12.96
C GLU A 84 11.30 0.41 12.81
N LEU A 85 10.08 0.31 12.32
CA LEU A 85 9.36 -0.93 12.08
C LEU A 85 8.69 -0.89 10.70
N ALA A 86 8.41 -2.05 10.13
CA ALA A 86 7.59 -2.14 8.92
C ALA A 86 6.74 -3.41 8.89
N ALA A 87 5.50 -3.27 8.42
CA ALA A 87 4.59 -4.38 8.23
C ALA A 87 4.60 -4.86 6.78
N LEU A 88 4.77 -6.16 6.58
CA LEU A 88 4.58 -6.86 5.31
C LEU A 88 3.33 -7.73 5.39
N SER A 89 2.62 -7.88 4.29
CA SER A 89 1.45 -8.75 4.18
C SER A 89 1.70 -9.91 3.22
N PHE A 90 1.28 -11.11 3.64
CA PHE A 90 1.27 -12.32 2.81
C PHE A 90 -0.15 -12.85 2.61
N ASN A 91 -1.15 -11.94 2.60
CA ASN A 91 -2.53 -12.29 2.31
C ASN A 91 -2.68 -12.85 0.88
N GLY A 92 -3.80 -13.50 0.57
CA GLY A 92 -4.03 -14.24 -0.66
C GLY A 92 -3.75 -13.48 -1.96
N ASN A 93 -3.97 -12.17 -1.96
CA ASN A 93 -3.85 -11.31 -3.14
C ASN A 93 -2.54 -10.49 -3.22
N LYS A 94 -1.62 -10.66 -2.27
CA LYS A 94 -0.38 -9.89 -2.22
C LYS A 94 0.68 -10.38 -3.23
N MET A 95 1.86 -9.74 -3.25
CA MET A 95 2.96 -10.05 -4.17
C MET A 95 3.39 -11.52 -4.08
N ILE A 96 3.49 -12.03 -2.86
CA ILE A 96 3.57 -13.45 -2.50
C ILE A 96 2.53 -13.74 -1.44
N THR A 97 2.11 -14.99 -1.31
CA THR A 97 1.04 -15.37 -0.38
C THR A 97 1.39 -16.57 0.48
N THR A 98 0.89 -16.55 1.71
CA THR A 98 0.82 -17.70 2.62
C THR A 98 -0.63 -18.02 2.99
N SER A 99 -1.60 -17.66 2.13
CA SER A 99 -3.04 -17.63 2.39
C SER A 99 -3.43 -16.52 3.35
N GLY A 100 -2.72 -16.35 4.43
CA GLY A 100 -2.88 -15.27 5.42
C GLY A 100 -1.58 -15.09 6.20
N GLY A 101 -1.51 -14.01 6.97
CA GLY A 101 -0.34 -13.66 7.76
C GLY A 101 0.48 -12.52 7.15
N GLY A 102 1.63 -12.29 7.74
CA GLY A 102 2.55 -11.22 7.38
C GLY A 102 3.84 -11.33 8.17
N ALA A 103 4.67 -10.30 8.08
CA ALA A 103 5.87 -10.17 8.88
C ALA A 103 6.00 -8.72 9.39
N LEU A 104 6.58 -8.57 10.58
CA LEU A 104 7.05 -7.29 11.09
C LEU A 104 8.57 -7.26 10.94
N ILE A 105 9.08 -6.30 10.19
CA ILE A 105 10.51 -6.00 10.11
C ILE A 105 10.85 -5.12 11.31
N CYS A 106 11.89 -5.50 12.05
CA CYS A 106 12.38 -4.79 13.21
C CYS A 106 13.85 -4.41 12.99
N ARG A 107 14.29 -3.27 13.53
CA ARG A 107 15.69 -2.84 13.42
C ARG A 107 16.62 -3.63 14.33
N THR A 108 16.13 -4.05 15.48
CA THR A 108 16.93 -4.71 16.51
C THR A 108 16.42 -6.09 16.86
N SER A 109 17.32 -6.95 17.32
CA SER A 109 16.95 -8.28 17.82
C SER A 109 16.07 -8.20 19.07
N GLU A 110 16.17 -7.12 19.85
CA GLU A 110 15.33 -6.90 21.01
C GLU A 110 13.88 -6.66 20.61
N GLU A 111 13.64 -5.74 19.67
CA GLU A 111 12.30 -5.48 19.12
C GLU A 111 11.69 -6.74 18.50
N ALA A 112 12.49 -7.53 17.79
CA ALA A 112 12.04 -8.79 17.20
C ALA A 112 11.66 -9.81 18.30
N ARG A 113 12.43 -9.90 19.40
CA ARG A 113 12.09 -10.76 20.54
C ARG A 113 10.80 -10.31 21.22
N GLN A 114 10.67 -9.01 21.48
CA GLN A 114 9.48 -8.43 22.10
C GLN A 114 8.23 -8.63 21.23
N THR A 115 8.34 -8.42 19.92
CA THR A 115 7.26 -8.69 18.95
C THR A 115 6.84 -10.15 18.98
N LYS A 116 7.81 -11.06 18.92
CA LYS A 116 7.56 -12.49 19.01
C LYS A 116 6.91 -12.89 20.33
N PHE A 117 7.34 -12.31 21.44
CA PHE A 117 6.73 -12.54 22.77
C PHE A 117 5.25 -12.18 22.75
N TYR A 118 4.88 -10.98 22.29
CA TYR A 118 3.47 -10.59 22.19
C TYR A 118 2.68 -11.42 21.17
N ALA A 119 3.26 -11.77 20.03
CA ALA A 119 2.61 -12.58 18.99
C ALA A 119 2.44 -14.06 19.40
N THR A 120 3.10 -14.51 20.48
CA THR A 120 3.00 -15.86 21.04
C THR A 120 2.36 -15.85 22.42
N GLN A 121 1.30 -15.05 22.57
CA GLN A 121 0.45 -14.96 23.76
C GLN A 121 1.13 -14.31 24.99
N ALA A 122 2.27 -13.66 24.84
CA ALA A 122 3.06 -13.10 25.95
C ALA A 122 3.29 -14.11 27.10
N ARG A 123 3.62 -15.35 26.71
CA ARG A 123 3.82 -16.43 27.68
C ARG A 123 5.17 -16.30 28.39
N ASP A 124 5.14 -16.26 29.71
CA ASP A 124 6.33 -16.23 30.57
C ASP A 124 7.12 -17.55 30.49
N ALA A 125 8.40 -17.48 30.82
CA ALA A 125 9.28 -18.65 30.93
C ALA A 125 8.99 -19.42 32.23
N ALA A 126 7.95 -20.26 32.22
CA ALA A 126 7.55 -21.10 33.34
C ALA A 126 7.18 -22.52 32.83
N PRO A 127 7.24 -23.57 33.68
CA PRO A 127 6.83 -24.91 33.31
C PRO A 127 5.31 -25.02 33.11
N HIS A 128 4.54 -24.10 33.59
CA HIS A 128 3.09 -23.95 33.43
C HIS A 128 2.76 -22.70 32.59
N TYR A 129 1.52 -22.55 32.19
CA TYR A 129 1.05 -21.33 31.52
C TYR A 129 0.95 -20.19 32.52
N GLN A 130 1.77 -19.17 32.31
CA GLN A 130 1.79 -17.94 33.09
C GLN A 130 1.93 -16.75 32.16
N HIS A 131 1.25 -15.66 32.48
CA HIS A 131 1.20 -14.45 31.67
C HIS A 131 1.24 -13.22 32.59
N THR A 132 2.33 -12.47 32.55
CA THR A 132 2.45 -11.17 33.19
C THR A 132 2.02 -10.02 32.29
N HIS A 133 1.87 -10.30 31.01
CA HIS A 133 1.42 -9.37 29.98
C HIS A 133 0.30 -9.96 29.15
N ILE A 134 -0.53 -9.09 28.56
CA ILE A 134 -1.52 -9.49 27.57
C ILE A 134 -0.81 -9.64 26.23
N GLY A 135 -1.00 -10.78 25.56
CA GLY A 135 -0.49 -11.06 24.23
C GLY A 135 -1.55 -11.70 23.34
N TYR A 136 -1.16 -12.03 22.12
CA TYR A 136 -2.06 -12.49 21.06
C TYR A 136 -1.51 -13.74 20.40
N ASN A 137 -2.38 -14.56 19.82
CA ASN A 137 -1.98 -15.69 18.99
C ASN A 137 -1.88 -15.26 17.52
N TYR A 138 -0.84 -14.51 17.20
CA TYR A 138 -0.62 -13.91 15.88
C TYR A 138 0.55 -14.54 15.13
N ARG A 139 1.26 -15.49 15.72
CA ARG A 139 2.40 -16.13 15.05
C ARG A 139 1.93 -17.00 13.89
N MET A 140 2.53 -16.80 12.71
CA MET A 140 2.30 -17.64 11.54
C MET A 140 2.60 -19.11 11.83
N SER A 141 1.75 -20.02 11.33
CA SER A 141 1.99 -21.46 11.44
C SER A 141 3.18 -21.92 10.60
N ASN A 142 3.76 -23.08 10.93
CA ASN A 142 4.84 -23.67 10.16
C ASN A 142 4.44 -23.98 8.71
N ILE A 143 3.18 -24.35 8.48
CA ILE A 143 2.65 -24.62 7.14
C ILE A 143 2.68 -23.34 6.31
N CYS A 144 2.09 -22.25 6.82
CA CYS A 144 2.11 -20.95 6.15
C CYS A 144 3.54 -20.44 5.94
N ALA A 145 4.42 -20.58 6.94
CA ALA A 145 5.82 -20.18 6.84
C ALA A 145 6.57 -21.01 5.77
N GLY A 146 6.27 -22.30 5.64
CA GLY A 146 6.82 -23.16 4.60
C GLY A 146 6.40 -22.73 3.20
N ILE A 147 5.11 -22.40 3.02
CA ILE A 147 4.59 -21.83 1.76
C ILE A 147 5.32 -20.51 1.44
N GLY A 148 5.43 -19.60 2.42
CA GLY A 148 6.12 -18.33 2.24
C GLY A 148 7.58 -18.49 1.81
N ARG A 149 8.30 -19.44 2.37
CA ARG A 149 9.66 -19.76 1.91
C ARG A 149 9.69 -20.19 0.45
N GLY A 150 8.75 -21.04 0.03
CA GLY A 150 8.62 -21.43 -1.38
C GLY A 150 8.31 -20.25 -2.29
N GLN A 151 7.39 -19.38 -1.87
CA GLN A 151 7.00 -18.17 -2.61
C GLN A 151 8.14 -17.15 -2.75
N MET A 152 9.08 -17.08 -1.79
CA MET A 152 10.25 -16.20 -1.90
C MET A 152 11.16 -16.54 -3.09
N TYR A 153 11.18 -17.79 -3.56
CA TYR A 153 12.00 -18.18 -4.73
C TYR A 153 11.47 -17.58 -6.04
N VAL A 154 10.19 -17.25 -6.11
CA VAL A 154 9.55 -16.66 -7.32
C VAL A 154 9.25 -15.17 -7.17
N LEU A 155 9.66 -14.54 -6.07
CA LEU A 155 9.34 -13.13 -5.80
C LEU A 155 9.81 -12.19 -6.91
N GLU A 156 11.07 -12.30 -7.34
CA GLU A 156 11.64 -11.42 -8.37
C GLU A 156 10.96 -11.64 -9.74
N GLU A 157 10.59 -12.88 -10.05
CA GLU A 157 9.83 -13.20 -11.25
C GLU A 157 8.44 -12.56 -11.22
N HIS A 158 7.73 -12.64 -10.08
CA HIS A 158 6.44 -12.00 -9.90
C HIS A 158 6.51 -10.47 -10.01
N ILE A 159 7.55 -9.84 -9.44
CA ILE A 159 7.77 -8.40 -9.57
C ILE A 159 8.01 -8.04 -11.04
N ALA A 160 8.90 -8.77 -11.71
CA ALA A 160 9.21 -8.53 -13.12
C ALA A 160 7.94 -8.67 -14.00
N ARG A 161 7.13 -9.71 -13.76
CA ARG A 161 5.89 -9.91 -14.53
C ARG A 161 4.87 -8.79 -14.27
N ARG A 162 4.67 -8.34 -13.03
CA ARG A 162 3.76 -7.22 -12.73
C ARG A 162 4.23 -5.91 -13.38
N ARG A 163 5.53 -5.64 -13.37
CA ARG A 163 6.11 -4.50 -14.10
C ARG A 163 5.88 -4.59 -15.61
N ALA A 164 6.01 -5.78 -16.19
CA ALA A 164 5.71 -6.01 -17.62
C ALA A 164 4.22 -5.81 -17.93
N ILE A 165 3.31 -6.31 -17.08
CA ILE A 165 1.86 -6.07 -17.20
C ILE A 165 1.56 -4.58 -17.12
N HIS A 166 2.13 -3.87 -16.16
CA HIS A 166 1.97 -2.42 -16.03
C HIS A 166 2.44 -1.68 -17.28
N SER A 167 3.65 -2.00 -17.79
CA SER A 167 4.17 -1.40 -19.01
C SER A 167 3.28 -1.66 -20.21
N LEU A 168 2.69 -2.85 -20.31
CA LEU A 168 1.74 -3.18 -21.38
C LEU A 168 0.46 -2.34 -21.28
N TYR A 169 -0.08 -2.12 -20.06
CA TYR A 169 -1.21 -1.21 -19.87
C TYR A 169 -0.87 0.23 -20.28
N VAL A 170 0.32 0.73 -19.88
CA VAL A 170 0.79 2.06 -20.27
C VAL A 170 0.81 2.18 -21.80
N ASP A 171 1.43 1.22 -22.49
CA ASP A 171 1.52 1.24 -23.95
C ASP A 171 0.16 1.19 -24.65
N LEU A 172 -0.77 0.38 -24.16
CA LEU A 172 -2.08 0.19 -24.77
C LEU A 172 -3.07 1.34 -24.47
N LEU A 173 -2.89 2.03 -23.33
CA LEU A 173 -3.80 3.08 -22.88
C LEU A 173 -3.29 4.50 -23.15
N LYS A 174 -2.03 4.70 -23.54
CA LYS A 174 -1.39 6.03 -23.70
C LYS A 174 -2.14 7.00 -24.63
N ASP A 175 -2.81 6.47 -25.64
CA ASP A 175 -3.53 7.27 -26.65
C ASP A 175 -5.06 7.27 -26.39
N VAL A 176 -5.53 6.71 -25.27
CA VAL A 176 -6.94 6.70 -24.91
C VAL A 176 -7.28 7.98 -24.15
N ALA A 177 -8.09 8.85 -24.79
CA ALA A 177 -8.43 10.14 -24.23
C ALA A 177 -9.06 10.01 -22.82
N GLY A 178 -8.59 10.82 -21.88
CA GLY A 178 -9.12 10.88 -20.52
C GLY A 178 -8.73 9.71 -19.61
N ILE A 179 -7.87 8.80 -20.06
CA ILE A 179 -7.33 7.72 -19.22
C ILE A 179 -5.85 7.99 -18.96
N MET A 180 -5.46 7.95 -17.69
CA MET A 180 -4.08 8.07 -17.23
C MET A 180 -3.72 6.85 -16.39
N VAL A 181 -2.62 6.19 -16.72
CA VAL A 181 -2.05 5.10 -15.92
C VAL A 181 -1.11 5.70 -14.88
N MET A 182 -1.16 5.21 -13.63
CA MET A 182 -0.21 5.59 -12.59
C MET A 182 1.18 5.03 -12.93
N GLU A 183 2.18 5.90 -13.00
CA GLU A 183 3.58 5.54 -13.28
C GLU A 183 4.52 5.96 -12.14
N ASN A 184 5.77 5.49 -12.16
CA ASN A 184 6.80 6.01 -11.26
C ASN A 184 7.02 7.51 -11.54
N PRO A 185 7.02 8.38 -10.52
CA PRO A 185 7.20 9.83 -10.73
C PRO A 185 8.52 10.20 -11.39
N ASP A 186 9.59 9.50 -11.03
CA ASP A 186 10.94 9.66 -11.58
C ASP A 186 11.80 8.40 -11.32
N LEU A 187 13.09 8.43 -11.71
CA LEU A 187 14.03 7.32 -11.62
C LEU A 187 14.40 6.91 -10.18
N ARG A 188 14.04 7.68 -9.16
CA ARG A 188 14.23 7.30 -7.75
C ARG A 188 13.27 6.21 -7.31
N PHE A 189 12.09 6.14 -7.95
CA PHE A 189 11.01 5.24 -7.61
C PHE A 189 11.07 3.97 -8.46
N ALA A 190 10.96 2.82 -7.84
CA ALA A 190 10.89 1.53 -8.50
C ALA A 190 9.75 0.70 -7.89
N SER A 191 8.51 1.04 -8.25
CA SER A 191 7.32 0.31 -7.80
C SER A 191 7.36 -1.15 -8.25
N ASN A 192 6.82 -2.04 -7.43
CA ASN A 192 6.51 -3.41 -7.83
C ASN A 192 5.21 -3.49 -8.65
N PHE A 193 4.44 -2.38 -8.73
CA PHE A 193 3.11 -2.31 -9.35
C PHE A 193 2.21 -3.48 -8.92
N TRP A 194 2.06 -3.66 -7.60
CA TRP A 194 1.16 -4.68 -7.06
C TRP A 194 -0.21 -4.62 -7.72
N LEU A 195 -0.74 -3.42 -7.93
CA LEU A 195 -1.87 -3.16 -8.82
C LEU A 195 -1.51 -2.07 -9.83
N THR A 196 -1.90 -2.27 -11.08
CA THR A 196 -1.94 -1.21 -12.08
C THR A 196 -3.21 -0.39 -11.84
N CYS A 197 -3.06 0.90 -11.63
CA CYS A 197 -4.15 1.83 -11.37
C CYS A 197 -4.27 2.85 -12.48
N ILE A 198 -5.52 3.21 -12.81
CA ILE A 198 -5.83 4.27 -13.79
C ILE A 198 -6.70 5.35 -13.17
N LEU A 199 -6.60 6.56 -13.71
CA LEU A 199 -7.57 7.63 -13.50
C LEU A 199 -8.36 7.85 -14.79
N VAL A 200 -9.65 8.08 -14.64
CA VAL A 200 -10.59 8.31 -15.75
C VAL A 200 -11.17 9.72 -15.59
N ASP A 201 -10.76 10.65 -16.45
CA ASP A 201 -11.39 11.97 -16.51
C ASP A 201 -12.68 11.86 -17.36
N PRO A 202 -13.87 11.93 -16.74
CA PRO A 202 -15.12 11.71 -17.48
C PRO A 202 -15.40 12.75 -18.54
N ASN A 203 -14.82 13.97 -18.41
CA ASN A 203 -15.02 15.02 -19.41
C ASN A 203 -14.22 14.76 -20.69
N LEU A 204 -13.08 14.10 -20.60
CA LEU A 204 -12.24 13.78 -21.73
C LEU A 204 -12.54 12.39 -22.29
N ALA A 205 -12.82 11.42 -21.40
CA ALA A 205 -13.10 10.03 -21.77
C ALA A 205 -14.55 9.83 -22.29
N GLY A 206 -15.47 10.76 -21.97
CA GLY A 206 -16.90 10.61 -22.28
C GLY A 206 -17.60 9.54 -21.43
N LYS A 207 -16.92 8.95 -20.46
CA LYS A 207 -17.38 7.87 -19.59
C LYS A 207 -16.71 7.99 -18.21
N SER A 208 -17.40 7.53 -17.16
CA SER A 208 -16.84 7.50 -15.81
C SER A 208 -16.05 6.21 -15.53
N ARG A 209 -15.28 6.21 -14.44
CA ARG A 209 -14.65 4.97 -13.96
C ARG A 209 -15.67 3.89 -13.61
N GLU A 210 -16.88 4.29 -13.19
CA GLU A 210 -17.94 3.35 -12.83
C GLU A 210 -18.55 2.69 -14.08
N ASP A 211 -18.72 3.44 -15.19
CA ASP A 211 -19.16 2.87 -16.47
C ASP A 211 -18.17 1.80 -16.94
N ILE A 212 -16.87 2.09 -16.86
CA ILE A 212 -15.80 1.14 -17.18
C ILE A 212 -15.87 -0.08 -16.26
N ARG A 213 -16.00 0.12 -14.93
CA ARG A 213 -16.06 -0.97 -13.95
C ARG A 213 -17.25 -1.90 -14.23
N LEU A 214 -18.42 -1.33 -14.47
CA LEU A 214 -19.64 -2.11 -14.78
C LEU A 214 -19.51 -2.89 -16.09
N LYS A 215 -18.92 -2.29 -17.11
CA LYS A 215 -18.69 -2.99 -18.39
C LYS A 215 -17.73 -4.17 -18.23
N LEU A 216 -16.64 -3.97 -17.48
CA LEU A 216 -15.69 -5.05 -17.16
C LEU A 216 -16.34 -6.17 -16.35
N ASP A 217 -17.20 -5.84 -15.39
CA ASP A 217 -17.94 -6.80 -14.57
C ASP A 217 -18.88 -7.67 -15.42
N VAL A 218 -19.58 -7.11 -16.41
CA VAL A 218 -20.40 -7.87 -17.39
C VAL A 218 -19.55 -8.86 -18.18
N GLU A 219 -18.30 -8.52 -18.48
CA GLU A 219 -17.35 -9.40 -19.17
C GLU A 219 -16.61 -10.36 -18.22
N ASN A 220 -17.07 -10.45 -16.96
CA ASN A 220 -16.46 -11.26 -15.91
C ASN A 220 -14.97 -10.89 -15.65
N ILE A 221 -14.66 -9.60 -15.70
CA ILE A 221 -13.35 -9.02 -15.39
C ILE A 221 -13.48 -8.19 -14.12
N GLU A 222 -12.86 -8.66 -13.02
CA GLU A 222 -12.92 -7.96 -11.74
C GLU A 222 -12.02 -6.73 -11.73
N THR A 223 -12.60 -5.59 -11.37
CA THR A 223 -11.90 -4.33 -11.09
C THR A 223 -12.45 -3.71 -9.81
N ARG A 224 -11.67 -2.85 -9.17
CA ARG A 224 -12.08 -2.18 -7.94
C ARG A 224 -11.81 -0.69 -8.04
N PRO A 225 -12.71 0.18 -7.53
CA PRO A 225 -12.35 1.57 -7.27
C PRO A 225 -11.05 1.64 -6.47
N LEU A 226 -10.31 2.73 -6.59
CA LEU A 226 -9.25 3.02 -5.63
C LEU A 226 -9.82 2.97 -4.21
N TRP A 227 -8.97 2.74 -3.21
CA TRP A 227 -9.44 2.50 -1.85
C TRP A 227 -10.19 3.71 -1.29
N LYS A 228 -11.37 3.46 -0.72
CA LYS A 228 -12.12 4.51 -0.01
C LYS A 228 -11.29 5.01 1.16
N LEU A 229 -11.17 6.30 1.26
CA LEU A 229 -10.35 7.04 2.22
C LEU A 229 -10.73 6.74 3.67
N MET A 230 -9.73 6.68 4.53
CA MET A 230 -9.93 6.35 5.95
C MET A 230 -10.76 7.42 6.67
N HIS A 231 -10.56 8.71 6.39
CA HIS A 231 -11.35 9.79 7.01
C HIS A 231 -12.82 9.80 6.57
N LEU A 232 -13.16 9.16 5.44
CA LEU A 232 -14.54 8.97 4.98
C LEU A 232 -15.17 7.65 5.45
N GLN A 233 -14.44 6.83 6.20
CA GLN A 233 -15.01 5.63 6.80
C GLN A 233 -15.90 6.01 7.99
N PRO A 234 -17.12 5.45 8.12
CA PRO A 234 -18.06 5.81 9.19
C PRO A 234 -17.46 5.72 10.60
N VAL A 235 -16.55 4.77 10.82
CA VAL A 235 -15.88 4.55 12.11
C VAL A 235 -14.91 5.67 12.49
N PHE A 236 -14.52 6.54 11.54
CA PHE A 236 -13.53 7.61 11.73
C PHE A 236 -14.09 9.01 11.49
N THR A 237 -15.41 9.18 11.48
CA THR A 237 -16.09 10.46 11.20
C THR A 237 -15.57 11.61 12.08
N ASP A 238 -15.20 11.32 13.33
CA ASP A 238 -14.73 12.34 14.29
C ASP A 238 -13.19 12.47 14.32
N ALA A 239 -12.47 11.74 13.48
CA ALA A 239 -11.02 11.79 13.46
C ALA A 239 -10.51 13.05 12.75
N PRO A 240 -9.50 13.75 13.27
CA PRO A 240 -8.88 14.87 12.58
C PRO A 240 -8.31 14.46 11.21
N PHE A 241 -8.57 15.28 10.22
CA PHE A 241 -8.06 15.12 8.86
C PHE A 241 -7.38 16.41 8.40
N TYR A 242 -6.21 16.27 7.77
CA TYR A 242 -5.45 17.35 7.15
C TYR A 242 -5.34 17.04 5.67
N GLY A 243 -6.06 17.80 4.84
CA GLY A 243 -6.17 17.48 3.42
C GLY A 243 -6.47 18.65 2.52
N ASN A 244 -6.29 18.42 1.23
CA ASN A 244 -6.54 19.34 0.13
C ASN A 244 -7.49 18.74 -0.93
N GLY A 245 -8.08 17.57 -0.66
CA GLY A 245 -9.01 16.88 -1.54
C GLY A 245 -8.38 15.99 -2.60
N THR A 246 -7.06 15.80 -2.56
CA THR A 246 -6.35 14.96 -3.53
C THR A 246 -6.84 13.52 -3.49
N SER A 247 -6.88 12.89 -2.31
CA SER A 247 -7.30 11.50 -2.18
C SER A 247 -8.79 11.32 -2.52
N GLU A 248 -9.65 12.29 -2.20
CA GLU A 248 -11.07 12.24 -2.59
C GLU A 248 -11.22 12.22 -4.11
N ARG A 249 -10.51 13.12 -4.81
CA ARG A 249 -10.48 13.13 -6.28
C ARG A 249 -9.96 11.81 -6.85
N LEU A 250 -8.86 11.28 -6.31
CA LEU A 250 -8.32 9.99 -6.75
C LEU A 250 -9.34 8.86 -6.61
N PHE A 251 -10.04 8.80 -5.47
CA PHE A 251 -11.11 7.82 -5.25
C PHE A 251 -12.26 7.96 -6.25
N ASP A 252 -12.68 9.20 -6.54
CA ASP A 252 -13.81 9.45 -7.43
C ASP A 252 -13.58 9.02 -8.87
N ILE A 253 -12.35 9.14 -9.36
CA ILE A 253 -12.02 8.88 -10.77
C ILE A 253 -11.10 7.67 -10.98
N GLY A 254 -10.64 7.03 -9.89
CA GLY A 254 -9.61 5.99 -9.97
C GLY A 254 -10.16 4.57 -9.97
N LEU A 255 -9.47 3.68 -10.69
CA LEU A 255 -9.79 2.27 -10.84
C LEU A 255 -8.53 1.40 -10.82
N CYS A 256 -8.57 0.30 -10.05
CA CYS A 256 -7.55 -0.75 -10.06
C CYS A 256 -7.88 -1.79 -11.12
N LEU A 257 -6.92 -2.11 -11.98
CA LEU A 257 -7.04 -3.10 -13.05
C LEU A 257 -6.45 -4.46 -12.65
N PRO A 258 -6.86 -5.56 -13.30
CA PRO A 258 -6.24 -6.86 -13.12
C PRO A 258 -4.72 -6.81 -13.33
N SER A 259 -3.95 -7.29 -12.34
CA SER A 259 -2.49 -7.16 -12.34
C SER A 259 -1.77 -8.42 -11.85
N GLY A 260 -2.48 -9.56 -11.77
CA GLY A 260 -1.93 -10.82 -11.28
C GLY A 260 -0.80 -11.35 -12.18
N PRO A 261 0.29 -11.94 -11.63
CA PRO A 261 1.44 -12.37 -12.44
C PRO A 261 1.13 -13.56 -13.36
N THR A 262 -0.02 -14.22 -13.21
CA THR A 262 -0.48 -15.32 -14.06
C THR A 262 -1.22 -14.87 -15.31
N LEU A 263 -1.58 -13.56 -15.39
CA LEU A 263 -2.25 -13.01 -16.55
C LEU A 263 -1.33 -13.01 -17.77
N THR A 264 -1.89 -13.41 -18.90
CA THR A 264 -1.22 -13.34 -20.21
C THR A 264 -1.32 -11.93 -20.81
N ASP A 265 -0.53 -11.65 -21.85
CA ASP A 265 -0.64 -10.38 -22.58
C ASP A 265 -1.98 -10.29 -23.32
N GLU A 266 -2.58 -11.41 -23.71
CA GLU A 266 -3.89 -11.50 -24.33
C GLU A 266 -5.01 -11.12 -23.34
N ASP A 267 -4.91 -11.58 -22.07
CA ASP A 267 -5.82 -11.15 -21.01
C ASP A 267 -5.77 -9.63 -20.80
N ILE A 268 -4.58 -9.04 -20.82
CA ILE A 268 -4.42 -7.58 -20.69
C ILE A 268 -5.03 -6.83 -21.88
N ARG A 269 -4.83 -7.32 -23.10
CA ARG A 269 -5.46 -6.73 -24.31
C ARG A 269 -6.98 -6.81 -24.21
N ARG A 270 -7.53 -7.94 -23.79
CA ARG A 270 -8.97 -8.09 -23.58
C ARG A 270 -9.52 -7.08 -22.56
N VAL A 271 -8.80 -6.81 -21.46
CA VAL A 271 -9.18 -5.76 -20.49
C VAL A 271 -9.22 -4.40 -21.18
N VAL A 272 -8.19 -4.05 -21.95
CA VAL A 272 -8.08 -2.75 -22.62
C VAL A 272 -9.15 -2.60 -23.71
N ASP A 273 -9.37 -3.62 -24.52
CA ASP A 273 -10.42 -3.61 -25.56
C ASP A 273 -11.81 -3.38 -24.94
N THR A 274 -12.06 -4.03 -23.78
CA THR A 274 -13.31 -3.80 -23.05
C THR A 274 -13.41 -2.36 -22.52
N ILE A 275 -12.33 -1.78 -21.99
CA ILE A 275 -12.29 -0.37 -21.56
C ILE A 275 -12.60 0.56 -22.74
N GLN A 276 -12.05 0.31 -23.90
CA GLN A 276 -12.26 1.14 -25.10
C GLN A 276 -13.66 1.01 -25.70
N SER A 277 -14.35 -0.11 -25.47
CA SER A 277 -15.68 -0.38 -25.99
C SER A 277 -16.84 0.27 -25.21
N VAL A 278 -16.56 0.94 -24.10
CA VAL A 278 -17.57 1.65 -23.26
C VAL A 278 -18.07 2.92 -23.93
#